data_fb68ccdbb79e8ae2107f9d487de94e53
#
_entry.id   fb68ccdbb79e8ae2107f9d487de94e53
#
_cell.length_a   1.000
_cell.length_b   1.000
_cell.length_c   1.000
_cell.angle_alpha   90.00
_cell.angle_beta   90.00
_cell.angle_gamma   90.00
#
_symmetry.space_group_name_H-M   'P 1'
#
loop_
_entity.id
_entity.type
_entity.pdbx_description
1 polymer ?
#
loop_
_entity_poly.entity_id
_entity_poly.type
_entity_poly.pdbx_seq_one_letter_code
_entity_poly.pdbx_strand_id
1 'polypeptide(L)'
;KVLAEGISSTIYATADDEIRPTMNGIFFDMDTDSATLVATDSHKLICYTTKEAKVSGKSSFILHKKPAAVLKSVLDRDDTDVKVAFDSSTVVFTFGETMMVCRLIVGKFPEYRRVIPQNNANILRIDRNQLLATVRRVAVCANKASNHIKLDLRQGQAEITAQDLGFALAAYEKLECDYNGDPVSIGFKSSFLIEILSNMACETVVMKFADGRRAALIVPSEEDEESGKICAILMPIMVS
;
A
#
# COMPACT_ATOMS: atom_id res chain seq x y z
N LYS A 1 3.25 7.85 18.08
CA LYS A 1 2.07 7.74 17.22
C LYS A 1 2.47 7.65 15.74
N VAL A 2 3.06 8.71 15.15
CA VAL A 2 3.42 8.80 13.70
C VAL A 2 4.25 7.61 13.20
N LEU A 3 5.24 7.15 13.96
CA LEU A 3 6.07 6.00 13.59
C LEU A 3 5.26 4.69 13.58
N ALA A 4 4.40 4.47 14.56
CA ALA A 4 3.53 3.28 14.62
C ALA A 4 2.53 3.27 13.45
N GLU A 5 1.97 4.43 13.12
CA GLU A 5 1.08 4.61 11.98
C GLU A 5 1.78 4.33 10.65
N GLY A 6 2.98 4.89 10.44
CA GLY A 6 3.76 4.64 9.21
C GLY A 6 4.15 3.17 9.05
N ILE A 7 4.52 2.48 10.13
CA ILE A 7 4.80 1.04 10.12
C ILE A 7 3.51 0.27 9.80
N SER A 8 2.39 0.59 10.45
CA SER A 8 1.09 -0.05 10.20
C SER A 8 0.67 0.06 8.75
N SER A 9 0.81 1.27 8.18
CA SER A 9 0.38 1.57 6.83
C SER A 9 1.24 0.90 5.76
N THR A 10 2.45 0.41 6.09
CA THR A 10 3.39 -0.10 5.09
C THR A 10 3.74 -1.58 5.25
N ILE A 11 3.77 -2.10 6.47
CA ILE A 11 4.32 -3.43 6.78
C ILE A 11 3.69 -4.59 5.99
N TYR A 12 2.40 -4.49 5.67
CA TYR A 12 1.67 -5.54 4.93
C TYR A 12 2.11 -5.64 3.45
N ALA A 13 2.82 -4.66 2.95
CA ALA A 13 3.35 -4.66 1.59
C ALA A 13 4.79 -5.21 1.50
N THR A 14 5.40 -5.60 2.61
CA THR A 14 6.72 -6.23 2.59
C THR A 14 6.68 -7.64 1.98
N ALA A 15 7.77 -8.04 1.35
CA ALA A 15 7.92 -9.38 0.77
C ALA A 15 8.35 -10.45 1.79
N ASP A 16 8.32 -11.69 1.33
CA ASP A 16 9.05 -12.85 1.85
C ASP A 16 9.88 -13.41 0.68
N ASP A 17 10.98 -12.76 0.34
CA ASP A 17 11.75 -13.05 -0.88
C ASP A 17 13.22 -13.30 -0.50
N GLU A 18 13.71 -14.52 -0.74
CA GLU A 18 15.10 -14.89 -0.46
C GLU A 18 16.09 -14.29 -1.47
N ILE A 19 15.60 -13.99 -2.69
CA ILE A 19 16.43 -13.45 -3.78
C ILE A 19 16.60 -11.93 -3.62
N ARG A 20 15.56 -11.25 -3.13
CA ARG A 20 15.52 -9.79 -2.95
C ARG A 20 15.28 -9.42 -1.49
N PRO A 21 16.20 -9.72 -0.58
CA PRO A 21 16.01 -9.54 0.87
C PRO A 21 15.72 -8.08 1.27
N THR A 22 16.10 -7.10 0.47
CA THR A 22 15.82 -5.68 0.72
C THR A 22 14.31 -5.37 0.72
N MET A 23 13.47 -6.18 0.06
CA MET A 23 12.02 -6.05 0.07
C MET A 23 11.35 -6.71 1.30
N ASN A 24 12.09 -7.47 2.13
CA ASN A 24 11.58 -8.11 3.34
C ASN A 24 11.47 -7.14 4.54
N GLY A 25 11.63 -5.87 4.28
CA GLY A 25 11.57 -4.82 5.29
C GLY A 25 10.93 -3.54 4.78
N ILE A 26 10.78 -2.60 5.70
CA ILE A 26 10.32 -1.25 5.43
C ILE A 26 11.55 -0.38 5.20
N PHE A 27 11.58 0.32 4.09
CA PHE A 27 12.58 1.33 3.77
C PHE A 27 12.17 2.67 4.40
N PHE A 28 13.04 3.20 5.24
CA PHE A 28 12.92 4.52 5.83
C PHE A 28 13.74 5.48 4.98
N ASP A 29 13.08 6.35 4.25
CA ASP A 29 13.69 7.38 3.41
C ASP A 29 13.45 8.75 4.05
N MET A 30 14.49 9.31 4.64
CA MET A 30 14.43 10.56 5.40
C MET A 30 15.05 11.70 4.60
N ASP A 31 14.32 12.79 4.50
CA ASP A 31 14.79 14.07 3.94
C ASP A 31 14.71 15.17 5.00
N THR A 32 15.20 16.36 4.73
CA THR A 32 15.26 17.49 5.68
C THR A 32 13.91 17.82 6.31
N ASP A 33 12.82 17.70 5.56
CA ASP A 33 11.49 18.17 5.95
C ASP A 33 10.44 17.05 6.04
N SER A 34 10.84 15.79 5.79
CA SER A 34 9.89 14.67 5.76
C SER A 34 10.58 13.32 5.96
N ALA A 35 9.80 12.35 6.40
CA ALA A 35 10.17 10.94 6.40
C ALA A 35 9.15 10.15 5.60
N THR A 36 9.61 9.27 4.72
CA THR A 36 8.78 8.36 3.94
C THR A 36 9.13 6.93 4.29
N LEU A 37 8.14 6.16 4.74
CA LEU A 37 8.25 4.72 4.93
C LEU A 37 7.71 4.05 3.68
N VAL A 38 8.48 3.10 3.12
CA VAL A 38 8.13 2.42 1.87
C VAL A 38 8.26 0.92 2.02
N ALA A 39 7.29 0.18 1.55
CA ALA A 39 7.36 -1.27 1.43
C ALA A 39 6.83 -1.75 0.08
N THR A 40 7.39 -2.82 -0.43
CA THR A 40 6.97 -3.44 -1.70
C THR A 40 7.30 -4.92 -1.74
N ASP A 41 6.44 -5.68 -2.43
CA ASP A 41 6.67 -7.09 -2.80
C ASP A 41 6.83 -7.26 -4.32
N SER A 42 7.04 -6.16 -5.05
CA SER A 42 7.06 -6.05 -6.52
C SER A 42 5.71 -6.10 -7.22
N HIS A 43 4.63 -6.47 -6.55
CA HIS A 43 3.26 -6.45 -7.08
C HIS A 43 2.45 -5.26 -6.56
N LYS A 44 2.71 -4.87 -5.35
CA LYS A 44 2.18 -3.66 -4.71
C LYS A 44 3.31 -2.87 -4.06
N LEU A 45 3.15 -1.57 -3.96
CA LEU A 45 4.06 -0.69 -3.26
C LEU A 45 3.26 0.34 -2.47
N ILE A 46 3.63 0.51 -1.21
CA ILE A 46 2.97 1.46 -0.33
C ILE A 46 4.01 2.45 0.18
N CYS A 47 3.67 3.73 0.10
CA CYS A 47 4.41 4.82 0.73
C CYS A 47 3.55 5.47 1.80
N TYR A 48 4.13 5.72 2.96
CA TYR A 48 3.58 6.59 3.99
C TYR A 48 4.55 7.74 4.20
N THR A 49 4.10 8.98 3.98
CA THR A 49 4.93 10.18 4.10
C THR A 49 4.43 11.05 5.26
N THR A 50 5.34 11.52 6.10
CA THR A 50 5.04 12.44 7.20
C THR A 50 6.01 13.61 7.22
N LYS A 51 5.52 14.79 7.61
CA LYS A 51 6.32 15.99 7.88
C LYS A 51 6.52 16.22 9.39
N GLU A 52 5.94 15.38 10.22
CA GLU A 52 6.02 15.50 11.69
C GLU A 52 7.33 14.94 12.24
N ALA A 53 8.04 14.12 11.47
CA ALA A 53 9.33 13.60 11.88
C ALA A 53 10.42 14.68 11.85
N LYS A 54 11.11 14.88 12.98
CA LYS A 54 12.29 15.76 13.04
C LYS A 54 13.50 15.00 12.55
N VAL A 55 13.94 15.29 11.35
CA VAL A 55 15.06 14.62 10.68
C VAL A 55 16.29 15.53 10.68
N SER A 56 17.44 14.98 11.04
CA SER A 56 18.70 15.75 11.11
C SER A 56 19.43 15.88 9.76
N GLY A 57 18.89 15.27 8.69
CA GLY A 57 19.45 15.33 7.36
C GLY A 57 19.07 14.12 6.51
N LYS A 58 19.45 14.17 5.22
CA LYS A 58 19.12 13.11 4.28
C LYS A 58 19.83 11.81 4.63
N SER A 59 19.03 10.79 4.89
CA SER A 59 19.52 9.47 5.31
C SER A 59 18.48 8.38 5.07
N SER A 60 18.89 7.11 5.08
CA SER A 60 17.96 6.01 4.87
C SER A 60 18.46 4.70 5.45
N PHE A 61 17.52 3.82 5.79
CA PHE A 61 17.81 2.44 6.20
C PHE A 61 16.64 1.52 5.89
N ILE A 62 16.88 0.20 5.95
CA ILE A 62 15.84 -0.83 5.77
C ILE A 62 15.69 -1.62 7.07
N LEU A 63 14.52 -1.54 7.68
CA LEU A 63 14.16 -2.30 8.88
C LEU A 63 13.37 -3.55 8.48
N HIS A 64 13.87 -4.74 8.85
CA HIS A 64 13.17 -5.99 8.55
C HIS A 64 11.77 -6.00 9.19
N LYS A 65 10.78 -6.61 8.50
CA LYS A 65 9.38 -6.63 8.94
C LYS A 65 9.16 -7.22 10.33
N LYS A 66 9.97 -8.21 10.78
CA LYS A 66 9.81 -8.81 12.11
C LYS A 66 10.08 -7.80 13.22
N PRO A 67 11.26 -7.13 13.32
CA PRO A 67 11.46 -6.07 14.29
C PRO A 67 10.50 -4.88 14.10
N ALA A 68 10.10 -4.54 12.86
CA ALA A 68 9.11 -3.50 12.63
C ALA A 68 7.74 -3.83 13.27
N ALA A 69 7.29 -5.09 13.17
CA ALA A 69 6.06 -5.55 13.82
C ALA A 69 6.15 -5.49 15.36
N VAL A 70 7.29 -5.87 15.94
CA VAL A 70 7.53 -5.75 17.38
C VAL A 70 7.52 -4.29 17.82
N LEU A 71 8.26 -3.43 17.11
CA LEU A 71 8.30 -1.99 17.37
C LEU A 71 6.91 -1.37 17.37
N LYS A 72 6.10 -1.65 16.33
CA LYS A 72 4.72 -1.22 16.25
C LYS A 72 3.93 -1.63 17.49
N SER A 73 3.98 -2.91 17.89
CA SER A 73 3.18 -3.45 19.00
C SER A 73 3.53 -2.83 20.36
N VAL A 74 4.74 -2.31 20.50
CA VAL A 74 5.18 -1.60 21.71
C VAL A 74 4.76 -0.14 21.66
N LEU A 75 4.91 0.52 20.51
CA LEU A 75 4.57 1.94 20.31
C LEU A 75 3.05 2.22 20.36
N ASP A 76 2.21 1.25 20.00
CA ASP A 76 0.74 1.38 20.09
C ASP A 76 0.23 1.59 21.54
N ARG A 77 1.09 1.38 22.54
CA ARG A 77 0.74 1.48 23.96
C ARG A 77 1.13 2.80 24.63
N ASP A 78 2.03 3.54 24.01
CA ASP A 78 2.62 4.75 24.58
C ASP A 78 2.68 5.88 23.57
N ASP A 79 2.20 7.06 23.95
CA ASP A 79 2.30 8.29 23.13
C ASP A 79 3.59 9.07 23.49
N THR A 80 4.72 8.37 23.47
CA THR A 80 6.03 8.94 23.77
C THR A 80 6.83 9.23 22.49
N ASP A 81 7.68 10.25 22.58
CA ASP A 81 8.65 10.55 21.50
C ASP A 81 9.63 9.40 21.32
N VAL A 82 9.87 9.01 20.08
CA VAL A 82 10.85 7.98 19.70
C VAL A 82 12.08 8.63 19.14
N LYS A 83 13.24 8.43 19.79
CA LYS A 83 14.54 8.76 19.21
C LYS A 83 15.05 7.61 18.39
N VAL A 84 15.49 7.90 17.17
CA VAL A 84 16.01 6.92 16.23
C VAL A 84 17.47 7.28 15.92
N ALA A 85 18.38 6.37 16.25
CA ALA A 85 19.80 6.48 15.89
C ALA A 85 20.20 5.22 15.13
N PHE A 86 20.98 5.35 14.06
CA PHE A 86 21.38 4.21 13.25
C PHE A 86 22.77 4.41 12.62
N ASP A 87 23.37 3.30 12.29
CA ASP A 87 24.59 3.21 11.48
C ASP A 87 24.33 2.36 10.21
N SER A 88 25.38 1.85 9.58
CA SER A 88 25.27 1.04 8.36
C SER A 88 24.65 -0.35 8.56
N SER A 89 24.52 -0.81 9.80
CA SER A 89 24.13 -2.20 10.13
C SER A 89 23.08 -2.32 11.23
N THR A 90 22.90 -1.28 12.02
CA THR A 90 22.11 -1.32 13.25
C THR A 90 21.27 -0.06 13.39
N VAL A 91 20.06 -0.20 13.91
CA VAL A 91 19.21 0.92 14.34
C VAL A 91 18.81 0.74 15.80
N VAL A 92 18.80 1.84 16.54
CA VAL A 92 18.38 1.93 17.94
C VAL A 92 17.17 2.84 18.03
N PHE A 93 16.08 2.31 18.58
CA PHE A 93 14.88 3.06 18.91
C PHE A 93 14.86 3.25 20.43
N THR A 94 14.76 4.49 20.90
CA THR A 94 14.67 4.81 22.35
C THR A 94 13.38 5.57 22.60
N PHE A 95 12.55 5.08 23.50
CA PHE A 95 11.27 5.66 23.89
C PHE A 95 10.97 5.34 25.37
N GLY A 96 10.64 6.36 26.16
CA GLY A 96 10.55 6.22 27.61
C GLY A 96 11.82 5.63 28.20
N GLU A 97 11.70 4.56 28.98
CA GLU A 97 12.82 3.80 29.54
C GLU A 97 13.24 2.61 28.68
N THR A 98 12.61 2.44 27.51
CA THR A 98 12.83 1.29 26.63
C THR A 98 13.85 1.63 25.55
N MET A 99 14.75 0.69 25.28
CA MET A 99 15.67 0.72 24.16
C MET A 99 15.52 -0.57 23.34
N MET A 100 15.25 -0.41 22.04
CA MET A 100 15.18 -1.53 21.09
C MET A 100 16.30 -1.41 20.08
N VAL A 101 17.15 -2.41 20.00
CA VAL A 101 18.29 -2.49 19.06
C VAL A 101 17.97 -3.52 17.99
N CYS A 102 18.06 -3.13 16.71
CA CYS A 102 17.74 -4.01 15.58
C CYS A 102 18.86 -4.00 14.55
N ARG A 103 19.10 -5.16 13.93
CA ARG A 103 19.93 -5.24 12.73
C ARG A 103 19.17 -4.75 11.53
N LEU A 104 19.84 -4.00 10.66
CA LEU A 104 19.33 -3.51 9.39
C LEU A 104 19.52 -4.53 8.27
N ILE A 105 18.66 -4.48 7.27
CA ILE A 105 18.93 -5.16 6.00
C ILE A 105 19.91 -4.31 5.20
N VAL A 106 21.07 -4.87 4.92
CA VAL A 106 22.09 -4.21 4.12
C VAL A 106 21.78 -4.41 2.64
N GLY A 107 21.78 -3.33 1.86
CA GLY A 107 21.54 -3.35 0.44
C GLY A 107 20.83 -2.10 -0.08
N LYS A 108 20.70 -2.01 -1.40
CA LYS A 108 20.01 -0.89 -2.03
C LYS A 108 18.52 -1.24 -2.20
N PHE A 109 17.63 -0.41 -1.61
CA PHE A 109 16.20 -0.53 -1.86
C PHE A 109 15.87 -0.11 -3.31
N PRO A 110 14.85 -0.70 -3.95
CA PRO A 110 14.44 -0.31 -5.30
C PRO A 110 14.15 1.19 -5.42
N GLU A 111 14.38 1.75 -6.60
CA GLU A 111 14.09 3.17 -6.93
C GLU A 111 12.58 3.40 -7.00
N TYR A 112 11.91 3.34 -5.86
CA TYR A 112 10.45 3.33 -5.74
C TYR A 112 9.76 4.55 -6.35
N ARG A 113 10.42 5.73 -6.32
CA ARG A 113 9.86 6.96 -6.87
C ARG A 113 9.61 6.88 -8.37
N ARG A 114 10.37 6.04 -9.10
CA ARG A 114 10.23 5.87 -10.56
C ARG A 114 9.01 5.04 -10.96
N VAL A 115 8.50 4.22 -10.04
CA VAL A 115 7.33 3.37 -10.32
C VAL A 115 6.01 4.03 -9.97
N ILE A 116 6.04 5.20 -9.30
CA ILE A 116 4.84 6.00 -8.99
C ILE A 116 4.32 6.63 -10.29
N PRO A 117 3.12 6.25 -10.76
CA PRO A 117 2.56 6.79 -12.00
C PRO A 117 2.30 8.30 -11.89
N GLN A 118 2.74 9.05 -12.89
CA GLN A 118 2.54 10.52 -12.95
C GLN A 118 1.38 10.92 -13.86
N ASN A 119 0.97 10.06 -14.81
CA ASN A 119 0.06 10.40 -15.91
C ASN A 119 -1.17 9.47 -15.95
N ASN A 120 -1.72 9.11 -14.80
CA ASN A 120 -2.96 8.34 -14.70
C ASN A 120 -4.15 9.32 -14.73
N ALA A 121 -4.71 9.55 -15.93
CA ALA A 121 -5.74 10.58 -16.17
C ALA A 121 -7.16 10.12 -15.83
N ASN A 122 -7.43 8.81 -15.84
CA ASN A 122 -8.75 8.25 -15.54
C ASN A 122 -8.88 8.10 -14.02
N ILE A 123 -9.86 8.78 -13.43
CA ILE A 123 -10.00 8.91 -11.98
C ILE A 123 -11.34 8.31 -11.55
N LEU A 124 -11.27 7.34 -10.65
CA LEU A 124 -12.38 6.75 -9.93
C LEU A 124 -12.38 7.27 -8.49
N ARG A 125 -13.49 7.85 -8.02
CA ARG A 125 -13.77 8.11 -6.61
C ARG A 125 -14.92 7.23 -6.14
N ILE A 126 -14.73 6.52 -5.05
CA ILE A 126 -15.70 5.55 -4.56
C ILE A 126 -15.56 5.38 -3.04
N ASP A 127 -16.69 5.10 -2.37
CA ASP A 127 -16.68 4.70 -0.97
C ASP A 127 -15.81 3.46 -0.77
N ARG A 128 -14.81 3.58 0.11
CA ARG A 128 -13.83 2.53 0.37
C ARG A 128 -14.46 1.26 0.94
N ASN A 129 -15.42 1.41 1.85
CA ASN A 129 -16.06 0.26 2.51
C ASN A 129 -16.95 -0.50 1.53
N GLN A 130 -17.70 0.20 0.67
CA GLN A 130 -18.50 -0.42 -0.38
C GLN A 130 -17.61 -1.19 -1.36
N LEU A 131 -16.54 -0.57 -1.86
CA LEU A 131 -15.60 -1.23 -2.76
C LEU A 131 -14.97 -2.47 -2.11
N LEU A 132 -14.47 -2.34 -0.89
CA LEU A 132 -13.86 -3.44 -0.14
C LEU A 132 -14.84 -4.60 0.07
N ALA A 133 -16.07 -4.31 0.48
CA ALA A 133 -17.10 -5.33 0.70
C ALA A 133 -17.46 -6.05 -0.60
N THR A 134 -17.61 -5.31 -1.69
CA THR A 134 -17.90 -5.89 -3.02
C THR A 134 -16.75 -6.74 -3.52
N VAL A 135 -15.51 -6.26 -3.45
CA VAL A 135 -14.33 -7.05 -3.84
C VAL A 135 -14.25 -8.35 -3.03
N ARG A 136 -14.51 -8.30 -1.72
CA ARG A 136 -14.53 -9.52 -0.87
C ARG A 136 -15.59 -10.52 -1.30
N ARG A 137 -16.82 -10.07 -1.61
CA ARG A 137 -17.91 -10.96 -2.05
C ARG A 137 -17.60 -11.58 -3.41
N VAL A 138 -17.24 -10.76 -4.39
CA VAL A 138 -16.95 -11.23 -5.75
C VAL A 138 -15.74 -12.15 -5.78
N ALA A 139 -14.71 -11.88 -4.99
CA ALA A 139 -13.50 -12.71 -4.91
C ALA A 139 -13.73 -14.15 -4.45
N VAL A 140 -14.88 -14.45 -3.82
CA VAL A 140 -15.25 -15.84 -3.45
C VAL A 140 -15.34 -16.73 -4.69
N CYS A 141 -15.78 -16.17 -5.83
CA CYS A 141 -15.91 -16.87 -7.10
C CYS A 141 -14.64 -16.77 -7.99
N ALA A 142 -13.57 -16.12 -7.51
CA ALA A 142 -12.32 -16.05 -8.25
C ALA A 142 -11.60 -17.40 -8.24
N ASN A 143 -10.88 -17.70 -9.33
CA ASN A 143 -10.02 -18.87 -9.38
C ASN A 143 -9.01 -18.88 -8.24
N LYS A 144 -8.91 -19.98 -7.51
CA LYS A 144 -8.11 -20.12 -6.27
C LYS A 144 -6.61 -19.91 -6.48
N ALA A 145 -6.08 -20.22 -7.66
CA ALA A 145 -4.65 -20.07 -7.95
C ALA A 145 -4.29 -18.62 -8.30
N SER A 146 -5.11 -17.96 -9.12
CA SER A 146 -4.84 -16.59 -9.58
C SER A 146 -5.42 -15.49 -8.68
N ASN A 147 -6.52 -15.78 -7.99
CA ASN A 147 -7.32 -14.80 -7.21
C ASN A 147 -7.67 -13.55 -8.04
N HIS A 148 -7.94 -13.74 -9.33
CA HIS A 148 -8.13 -12.68 -10.29
C HIS A 148 -9.54 -12.12 -10.21
N ILE A 149 -9.63 -10.78 -10.12
CA ILE A 149 -10.86 -10.01 -10.32
C ILE A 149 -10.64 -9.00 -11.43
N LYS A 150 -11.72 -8.62 -12.11
CA LYS A 150 -11.70 -7.59 -13.14
C LYS A 150 -12.60 -6.43 -12.72
N LEU A 151 -12.13 -5.21 -12.92
CA LEU A 151 -12.88 -3.97 -12.79
C LEU A 151 -13.13 -3.42 -14.18
N ASP A 152 -14.39 -3.28 -14.56
CA ASP A 152 -14.82 -2.58 -15.76
C ASP A 152 -15.42 -1.22 -15.33
N LEU A 153 -14.75 -0.14 -15.70
CA LEU A 153 -15.09 1.22 -15.33
C LEU A 153 -15.72 1.94 -16.50
N ARG A 154 -16.86 2.56 -16.26
CA ARG A 154 -17.60 3.42 -17.20
C ARG A 154 -18.13 4.62 -16.44
N GLN A 155 -18.57 5.64 -17.16
CA GLN A 155 -19.12 6.84 -16.55
C GLN A 155 -20.21 6.49 -15.51
N GLY A 156 -19.96 6.91 -14.27
CA GLY A 156 -20.86 6.72 -13.13
C GLY A 156 -20.95 5.28 -12.58
N GLN A 157 -20.25 4.31 -13.15
CA GLN A 157 -20.40 2.91 -12.78
C GLN A 157 -19.07 2.14 -12.77
N ALA A 158 -18.86 1.34 -11.74
CA ALA A 158 -17.85 0.30 -11.65
C ALA A 158 -18.52 -1.08 -11.58
N GLU A 159 -18.12 -2.00 -12.46
CA GLU A 159 -18.54 -3.40 -12.41
C GLU A 159 -17.34 -4.25 -12.01
N ILE A 160 -17.46 -5.02 -10.92
CA ILE A 160 -16.43 -5.93 -10.43
C ILE A 160 -16.86 -7.36 -10.74
N THR A 161 -16.01 -8.11 -11.44
CA THR A 161 -16.29 -9.48 -11.85
C THR A 161 -15.18 -10.43 -11.42
N ALA A 162 -15.55 -11.66 -11.13
CA ALA A 162 -14.65 -12.78 -10.96
C ALA A 162 -15.25 -14.05 -11.58
N GLN A 163 -14.40 -14.94 -12.05
CA GLN A 163 -14.82 -16.22 -12.57
C GLN A 163 -13.79 -17.32 -12.33
N ASP A 164 -14.28 -18.53 -12.14
CA ASP A 164 -13.49 -19.76 -12.15
C ASP A 164 -14.12 -20.75 -13.15
N LEU A 165 -13.56 -20.80 -14.34
CA LEU A 165 -14.06 -21.65 -15.42
C LEU A 165 -13.96 -23.14 -15.07
N GLY A 166 -12.97 -23.53 -14.25
CA GLY A 166 -12.78 -24.92 -13.84
C GLY A 166 -13.89 -25.45 -12.94
N PHE A 167 -14.53 -24.56 -12.18
CA PHE A 167 -15.64 -24.89 -11.29
C PHE A 167 -16.98 -24.30 -11.74
N ALA A 168 -17.04 -23.71 -12.93
CA ALA A 168 -18.22 -23.02 -13.47
C ALA A 168 -18.80 -21.96 -12.49
N LEU A 169 -17.93 -21.26 -11.78
CA LEU A 169 -18.30 -20.19 -10.85
C LEU A 169 -18.12 -18.84 -11.52
N ALA A 170 -19.06 -17.94 -11.31
CA ALA A 170 -18.94 -16.55 -11.70
C ALA A 170 -19.73 -15.65 -10.73
N ALA A 171 -19.20 -14.46 -10.50
CA ALA A 171 -19.89 -13.43 -9.75
C ALA A 171 -19.61 -12.07 -10.40
N TYR A 172 -20.58 -11.18 -10.30
CA TYR A 172 -20.40 -9.77 -10.65
C TYR A 172 -21.23 -8.90 -9.72
N GLU A 173 -20.74 -7.71 -9.45
CA GLU A 173 -21.49 -6.66 -8.75
C GLU A 173 -21.22 -5.31 -9.41
N LYS A 174 -22.24 -4.45 -9.39
CA LYS A 174 -22.17 -3.08 -9.90
C LYS A 174 -22.24 -2.11 -8.75
N LEU A 175 -21.40 -1.10 -8.79
CA LEU A 175 -21.36 0.00 -7.85
C LEU A 175 -21.54 1.32 -8.59
N GLU A 176 -22.33 2.20 -8.01
CA GLU A 176 -22.33 3.61 -8.41
C GLU A 176 -21.05 4.28 -7.88
N CYS A 177 -20.43 5.12 -8.70
CA CYS A 177 -19.18 5.76 -8.38
C CYS A 177 -19.03 7.07 -9.17
N ASP A 178 -18.15 7.94 -8.70
CA ASP A 178 -17.70 9.08 -9.50
C ASP A 178 -16.53 8.65 -10.38
N TYR A 179 -16.85 8.32 -11.62
CA TYR A 179 -15.88 8.00 -12.66
C TYR A 179 -16.28 8.70 -13.95
N ASN A 180 -15.36 9.52 -14.49
CA ASN A 180 -15.57 10.30 -15.70
C ASN A 180 -14.38 10.23 -16.69
N GLY A 181 -13.61 9.15 -16.62
CA GLY A 181 -12.56 8.83 -17.59
C GLY A 181 -13.04 8.01 -18.78
N ASP A 182 -12.13 7.68 -19.66
CA ASP A 182 -12.37 6.71 -20.72
C ASP A 182 -12.74 5.33 -20.13
N PRO A 183 -13.53 4.51 -20.83
CA PRO A 183 -13.81 3.15 -20.35
C PRO A 183 -12.52 2.36 -20.16
N VAL A 184 -12.32 1.85 -18.94
CA VAL A 184 -11.14 1.05 -18.58
C VAL A 184 -11.57 -0.31 -18.08
N SER A 185 -10.92 -1.37 -18.59
CA SER A 185 -11.00 -2.73 -18.07
C SER A 185 -9.65 -3.12 -17.50
N ILE A 186 -9.58 -3.41 -16.20
CA ILE A 186 -8.34 -3.70 -15.51
C ILE A 186 -8.49 -4.87 -14.54
N GLY A 187 -7.53 -5.79 -14.53
CA GLY A 187 -7.50 -6.94 -13.64
C GLY A 187 -6.57 -6.73 -12.46
N PHE A 188 -6.97 -7.24 -11.30
CA PHE A 188 -6.11 -7.26 -10.11
C PHE A 188 -6.20 -8.61 -9.38
N LYS A 189 -5.14 -8.92 -8.63
CA LYS A 189 -5.22 -9.95 -7.62
C LYS A 189 -6.07 -9.43 -6.45
N SER A 190 -7.21 -10.05 -6.21
CA SER A 190 -8.19 -9.59 -5.22
C SER A 190 -7.61 -9.43 -3.82
N SER A 191 -6.71 -10.35 -3.40
CA SER A 191 -6.06 -10.30 -2.11
C SER A 191 -5.24 -9.02 -1.92
N PHE A 192 -4.54 -8.55 -2.94
CA PHE A 192 -3.75 -7.31 -2.85
C PHE A 192 -4.63 -6.07 -2.76
N LEU A 193 -5.69 -6.01 -3.56
CA LEU A 193 -6.63 -4.89 -3.47
C LEU A 193 -7.36 -4.87 -2.11
N ILE A 194 -7.77 -6.04 -1.60
CA ILE A 194 -8.36 -6.18 -0.27
C ILE A 194 -7.39 -5.72 0.82
N GLU A 195 -6.12 -6.11 0.76
CA GLU A 195 -5.10 -5.66 1.72
C GLU A 195 -4.94 -4.14 1.71
N ILE A 196 -4.81 -3.53 0.53
CA ILE A 196 -4.67 -2.07 0.39
C ILE A 196 -5.89 -1.37 0.99
N LEU A 197 -7.09 -1.73 0.55
CA LEU A 197 -8.34 -1.09 1.01
C LEU A 197 -8.59 -1.31 2.51
N SER A 198 -8.18 -2.46 3.07
CA SER A 198 -8.36 -2.76 4.50
C SER A 198 -7.41 -1.95 5.40
N ASN A 199 -6.27 -1.51 4.87
CA ASN A 199 -5.26 -0.76 5.62
C ASN A 199 -5.28 0.76 5.34
N MET A 200 -6.23 1.25 4.55
CA MET A 200 -6.48 2.68 4.36
C MET A 200 -7.54 3.17 5.35
N ALA A 201 -7.23 4.22 6.10
CA ALA A 201 -8.14 4.85 7.07
C ALA A 201 -8.85 6.07 6.44
N CYS A 202 -9.56 5.86 5.32
CA CYS A 202 -10.31 6.90 4.61
C CYS A 202 -11.75 6.46 4.34
N GLU A 203 -12.67 7.40 4.16
CA GLU A 203 -14.04 7.12 3.72
C GLU A 203 -14.07 6.92 2.21
N THR A 204 -13.48 7.83 1.47
CA THR A 204 -13.43 7.80 0.00
C THR A 204 -12.02 7.48 -0.48
N VAL A 205 -11.92 6.44 -1.31
CA VAL A 205 -10.68 6.10 -2.01
C VAL A 205 -10.71 6.64 -3.43
N VAL A 206 -9.57 7.17 -3.88
CA VAL A 206 -9.34 7.63 -5.25
C VAL A 206 -8.39 6.65 -5.93
N MET A 207 -8.86 6.03 -7.02
CA MET A 207 -8.04 5.17 -7.85
C MET A 207 -7.80 5.87 -9.20
N LYS A 208 -6.52 5.98 -9.58
CA LYS A 208 -6.12 6.65 -10.83
C LYS A 208 -5.51 5.64 -11.79
N PHE A 209 -5.97 5.64 -13.02
CA PHE A 209 -5.58 4.70 -14.07
C PHE A 209 -5.07 5.44 -15.30
N ALA A 210 -4.08 4.89 -15.97
CA ALA A 210 -3.73 5.30 -17.33
C ALA A 210 -4.50 4.45 -18.35
N ASP A 211 -4.45 3.13 -18.15
CA ASP A 211 -5.12 2.11 -18.96
C ASP A 211 -5.22 0.81 -18.14
N GLY A 212 -5.68 -0.29 -18.76
CA GLY A 212 -5.81 -1.60 -18.10
C GLY A 212 -4.50 -2.40 -17.93
N ARG A 213 -3.35 -1.86 -18.30
CA ARG A 213 -2.05 -2.58 -18.31
C ARG A 213 -1.00 -1.94 -17.43
N ARG A 214 -1.14 -0.67 -17.10
CA ARG A 214 -0.20 0.08 -16.25
C ARG A 214 -0.67 0.11 -14.81
N ALA A 215 0.27 0.30 -13.89
CA ALA A 215 0.01 0.34 -12.47
C ALA A 215 -1.08 1.36 -12.11
N ALA A 216 -2.01 0.95 -11.26
CA ALA A 216 -2.98 1.83 -10.65
C ALA A 216 -2.36 2.55 -9.45
N LEU A 217 -2.69 3.83 -9.30
CA LEU A 217 -2.39 4.62 -8.12
C LEU A 217 -3.66 4.68 -7.25
N ILE A 218 -3.54 4.36 -5.97
CA ILE A 218 -4.64 4.32 -5.02
C ILE A 218 -4.27 5.22 -3.84
N VAL A 219 -5.08 6.23 -3.58
CA VAL A 219 -4.84 7.23 -2.53
C VAL A 219 -6.15 7.57 -1.81
N PRO A 220 -6.10 8.07 -0.57
CA PRO A 220 -7.25 8.72 0.06
C PRO A 220 -7.73 9.92 -0.75
N SER A 221 -9.00 10.29 -0.60
CA SER A 221 -9.52 11.54 -1.18
C SER A 221 -8.78 12.77 -0.64
N GLU A 222 -8.75 13.85 -1.40
CA GLU A 222 -8.13 15.11 -0.99
C GLU A 222 -8.82 15.76 0.23
N GLU A 223 -10.07 15.41 0.47
CA GLU A 223 -10.87 15.87 1.61
C GLU A 223 -10.62 15.06 2.89
N ASP A 224 -9.88 13.95 2.80
CA ASP A 224 -9.62 13.04 3.90
C ASP A 224 -8.38 13.50 4.71
N GLU A 225 -8.38 13.26 6.02
CA GLU A 225 -7.24 13.58 6.91
C GLU A 225 -5.95 12.83 6.51
N GLU A 226 -6.07 11.67 5.86
CA GLU A 226 -4.97 10.87 5.34
C GLU A 226 -4.47 11.33 3.95
N SER A 227 -5.09 12.39 3.40
CA SER A 227 -4.69 12.95 2.11
C SER A 227 -3.21 13.35 2.11
N GLY A 228 -2.51 12.89 1.08
CA GLY A 228 -1.07 13.16 0.92
C GLY A 228 -0.15 12.33 1.80
N LYS A 229 -0.66 11.59 2.81
CA LYS A 229 0.16 10.71 3.65
C LYS A 229 0.38 9.34 3.02
N ILE A 230 -0.67 8.73 2.47
CA ILE A 230 -0.63 7.36 1.93
C ILE A 230 -0.71 7.37 0.41
N CYS A 231 0.17 6.60 -0.21
CA CYS A 231 0.18 6.34 -1.63
C CYS A 231 0.39 4.84 -1.86
N ALA A 232 -0.58 4.19 -2.46
CA ALA A 232 -0.50 2.78 -2.82
C ALA A 232 -0.45 2.61 -4.33
N ILE A 233 0.42 1.73 -4.81
CA ILE A 233 0.54 1.34 -6.20
C ILE A 233 0.20 -0.14 -6.30
N LEU A 234 -0.65 -0.50 -7.25
CA LEU A 234 -1.03 -1.88 -7.51
C LEU A 234 -0.79 -2.22 -8.97
N MET A 235 0.03 -3.25 -9.19
CA MET A 235 0.28 -3.77 -10.53
C MET A 235 -0.94 -4.56 -11.02
N PRO A 236 -1.40 -4.31 -12.26
CA PRO A 236 -2.49 -5.06 -12.83
C PRO A 236 -2.06 -6.47 -13.25
N ILE A 237 -3.04 -7.34 -13.38
CA ILE A 237 -2.93 -8.64 -14.04
C ILE A 237 -3.59 -8.50 -15.43
N MET A 238 -3.02 -9.15 -16.44
CA MET A 238 -3.60 -9.14 -17.79
C MET A 238 -5.00 -9.75 -17.77
N VAL A 239 -5.96 -9.00 -18.28
CA VAL A 239 -7.33 -9.44 -18.52
C VAL A 239 -7.38 -10.06 -19.91
N SER A 240 -7.75 -11.33 -20.00
CA SER A 240 -8.04 -12.04 -21.25
C SER A 240 -9.49 -11.85 -21.65
#